data_2642ebf54a7f5a5000550918d934f549
#
_entry.id   2642ebf54a7f5a5000550918d934f549
#
_cell.length_a   1.000
_cell.length_b   1.000
_cell.length_c   1.000
_cell.angle_alpha   90.00
_cell.angle_beta   90.00
_cell.angle_gamma   90.00
#
_symmetry.space_group_name_H-M   'P 1'
#
loop_
_entity.id
_entity.type
_entity.pdbx_description
1 polymer ?
#
loop_
_entity_poly.entity_id
_entity_poly.type
_entity_poly.pdbx_seq_one_letter_code
_entity_poly.pdbx_strand_id
1 'polypeptide(L)'
;MSEKKTVFKLFFVWDFEKEERWLNEMAQEGWALENFAFSFYTFVRCEPGEYIIRLEMNPSSDYRAFVKELGAEYIGSCVNWVYFRQKAELGSFELLSDIDSRLTHLKRIDRMLSLICLANLIIGVMNSLNQFRYGWLNLLCAALLSYALGRIHSMKAALEKERSLRE
;
A
#
# COMPACT_ATOMS: atom_id res chain seq x y z
N MET A 1 25.35 16.65 9.54
CA MET A 1 24.78 15.41 8.99
C MET A 1 23.49 15.15 9.75
N SER A 2 22.36 15.03 9.05
CA SER A 2 21.09 14.67 9.70
C SER A 2 21.17 13.24 10.24
N GLU A 3 20.67 13.04 11.43
CA GLU A 3 20.57 11.71 12.05
C GLU A 3 19.65 10.82 11.21
N LYS A 4 20.07 9.58 10.90
CA LYS A 4 19.30 8.61 10.14
C LYS A 4 19.11 7.33 10.95
N LYS A 5 17.94 6.70 10.80
CA LYS A 5 17.68 5.36 11.34
C LYS A 5 16.98 4.49 10.30
N THR A 6 17.30 3.20 10.29
CA THR A 6 16.60 2.22 9.44
C THR A 6 15.84 1.25 10.34
N VAL A 7 14.56 1.03 10.02
CA VAL A 7 13.67 0.14 10.76
C VAL A 7 13.19 -0.96 9.80
N PHE A 8 13.29 -2.21 10.23
CA PHE A 8 12.65 -3.33 9.55
C PHE A 8 11.23 -3.51 10.08
N LYS A 9 10.23 -3.45 9.19
CA LYS A 9 8.83 -3.73 9.54
C LYS A 9 8.09 -4.31 8.34
N LEU A 10 7.39 -5.42 8.54
CA LEU A 10 6.66 -6.10 7.48
C LEU A 10 5.18 -5.69 7.51
N PHE A 11 4.70 -5.21 6.38
CA PHE A 11 3.28 -5.00 6.12
C PHE A 11 2.83 -5.83 4.93
N PHE A 12 1.63 -6.37 5.02
CA PHE A 12 1.01 -7.05 3.89
C PHE A 12 0.21 -6.05 3.04
N VAL A 13 -0.05 -6.42 1.79
CA VAL A 13 -0.74 -5.54 0.82
C VAL A 13 -2.10 -5.03 1.31
N TRP A 14 -2.77 -5.74 2.19
CA TRP A 14 -4.05 -5.33 2.80
C TRP A 14 -3.90 -4.51 4.08
N ASP A 15 -2.68 -4.33 4.57
CA ASP A 15 -2.37 -3.54 5.76
C ASP A 15 -1.85 -2.13 5.43
N PHE A 16 -2.05 -1.67 4.18
CA PHE A 16 -1.55 -0.38 3.71
C PHE A 16 -2.02 0.80 4.56
N GLU A 17 -3.26 0.79 5.09
CA GLU A 17 -3.74 1.82 6.02
C GLU A 17 -2.99 1.80 7.37
N LYS A 18 -2.56 0.61 7.82
CA LYS A 18 -1.75 0.48 9.04
C LYS A 18 -0.32 0.94 8.80
N GLU A 19 0.23 0.63 7.61
CA GLU A 19 1.54 1.10 7.20
C GLU A 19 1.58 2.63 7.13
N GLU A 20 0.60 3.24 6.45
CA GLU A 20 0.47 4.69 6.34
C GLU A 20 0.33 5.36 7.72
N ARG A 21 -0.51 4.80 8.59
CA ARG A 21 -0.66 5.29 9.96
C ARG A 21 0.65 5.25 10.72
N TRP A 22 1.35 4.12 10.67
CA TRP A 22 2.63 3.97 11.34
C TRP A 22 3.70 4.95 10.81
N LEU A 23 3.76 5.18 9.51
CA LEU A 23 4.67 6.17 8.93
C LEU A 23 4.36 7.60 9.43
N ASN A 24 3.08 7.92 9.58
CA ASN A 24 2.66 9.20 10.15
C ASN A 24 2.95 9.30 11.66
N GLU A 25 2.83 8.20 12.42
CA GLU A 25 3.25 8.14 13.83
C GLU A 25 4.75 8.43 13.95
N MET A 26 5.58 7.83 13.08
CA MET A 26 7.02 8.11 13.00
C MET A 26 7.29 9.59 12.69
N ALA A 27 6.55 10.21 11.79
CA ALA A 27 6.66 11.63 11.48
C ALA A 27 6.29 12.51 12.70
N GLN A 28 5.27 12.13 13.47
CA GLN A 28 4.93 12.80 14.73
C GLN A 28 6.03 12.67 15.80
N GLU A 29 6.81 11.60 15.76
CA GLU A 29 8.00 11.42 16.61
C GLU A 29 9.25 12.18 16.11
N GLY A 30 9.15 12.92 15.01
CA GLY A 30 10.22 13.67 14.38
C GLY A 30 11.12 12.82 13.48
N TRP A 31 10.53 11.81 12.79
CA TRP A 31 11.21 10.95 11.84
C TRP A 31 10.49 10.92 10.50
N ALA A 32 10.96 11.68 9.52
CA ALA A 32 10.43 11.67 8.17
C ALA A 32 10.96 10.48 7.36
N LEU A 33 10.10 9.80 6.62
CA LEU A 33 10.52 8.78 5.68
C LEU A 33 11.37 9.42 4.57
N GLU A 34 12.60 8.95 4.39
CA GLU A 34 13.52 9.40 3.33
C GLU A 34 13.59 8.38 2.19
N ASN A 35 13.60 7.09 2.53
CA ASN A 35 13.68 6.00 1.55
C ASN A 35 13.11 4.71 2.15
N PHE A 36 12.70 3.80 1.27
CA PHE A 36 12.32 2.45 1.70
C PHE A 36 12.67 1.44 0.60
N ALA A 37 12.95 0.21 1.03
CA ALA A 37 13.22 -0.90 0.14
C ALA A 37 12.67 -2.18 0.77
N PHE A 38 11.66 -2.76 0.15
CA PHE A 38 10.92 -3.91 0.67
C PHE A 38 10.48 -3.67 2.11
N SER A 39 10.84 -4.24 3.11
CA SER A 39 10.41 -4.02 4.51
C SER A 39 11.40 -3.17 5.32
N PHE A 40 12.36 -2.52 4.67
CA PHE A 40 13.31 -1.62 5.33
C PHE A 40 12.94 -0.17 5.05
N TYR A 41 12.66 0.58 6.10
CA TYR A 41 12.29 2.00 6.06
C TYR A 41 13.42 2.83 6.63
N THR A 42 13.96 3.75 5.84
CA THR A 42 15.00 4.68 6.28
C THR A 42 14.38 6.03 6.56
N PHE A 43 14.58 6.50 7.77
CA PHE A 43 14.07 7.78 8.27
C PHE A 43 15.22 8.76 8.49
N VAL A 44 14.90 10.03 8.34
CA VAL A 44 15.76 11.18 8.66
C VAL A 44 15.12 12.02 9.75
N ARG A 45 15.93 12.62 10.60
CA ARG A 45 15.43 13.50 11.66
C ARG A 45 14.75 14.74 11.07
N CYS A 46 13.57 15.08 11.57
CA CYS A 46 12.78 16.27 11.21
C CYS A 46 12.10 16.84 12.46
N GLU A 47 11.41 17.98 12.32
CA GLU A 47 10.54 18.47 13.39
C GLU A 47 9.33 17.54 13.56
N PRO A 48 8.89 17.28 14.80
CA PRO A 48 7.71 16.46 15.06
C PRO A 48 6.48 16.97 14.32
N GLY A 49 5.85 16.10 13.51
CA GLY A 49 4.68 16.44 12.73
C GLY A 49 4.93 17.31 11.48
N GLU A 50 6.20 17.53 11.08
CA GLU A 50 6.55 18.32 9.90
C GLU A 50 5.98 17.75 8.60
N TYR A 51 5.86 16.42 8.50
CA TYR A 51 5.41 15.75 7.26
C TYR A 51 4.19 14.87 7.49
N ILE A 52 3.34 14.84 6.46
CA ILE A 52 2.26 13.87 6.29
C ILE A 52 2.64 12.93 5.16
N ILE A 53 2.51 11.61 5.38
CA ILE A 53 2.89 10.57 4.42
C ILE A 53 1.63 9.89 3.92
N ARG A 54 1.57 9.62 2.60
CA ARG A 54 0.47 8.92 1.93
C ARG A 54 1.01 7.87 0.95
N LEU A 55 0.26 6.78 0.85
CA LEU A 55 0.54 5.67 -0.04
C LEU A 55 -0.51 5.60 -1.15
N GLU A 56 -0.07 5.43 -2.39
CA GLU A 56 -0.96 5.21 -3.53
C GLU A 56 -0.49 4.03 -4.38
N MET A 57 -1.45 3.23 -4.86
CA MET A 57 -1.14 2.08 -5.69
C MET A 57 -1.19 2.45 -7.17
N ASN A 58 -0.04 2.25 -7.85
CA ASN A 58 0.11 2.41 -9.31
C ASN A 58 -0.55 3.68 -9.87
N PRO A 59 -0.20 4.88 -9.33
CA PRO A 59 -0.78 6.14 -9.80
C PRO A 59 -0.34 6.44 -11.23
N SER A 60 -1.23 7.04 -12.04
CA SER A 60 -0.89 7.49 -13.39
C SER A 60 0.16 8.62 -13.35
N SER A 61 0.82 8.88 -14.50
CA SER A 61 1.75 10.00 -14.64
C SER A 61 1.10 11.34 -14.30
N ASP A 62 -0.12 11.54 -14.81
CA ASP A 62 -0.89 12.78 -14.61
C ASP A 62 -1.27 12.95 -13.14
N TYR A 63 -1.63 11.87 -12.46
CA TYR A 63 -1.90 11.91 -11.03
C TYR A 63 -0.64 12.26 -10.22
N ARG A 64 0.52 11.71 -10.58
CA ARG A 64 1.80 12.06 -9.92
C ARG A 64 2.15 13.54 -10.14
N ALA A 65 1.92 14.06 -11.36
CA ALA A 65 2.12 15.48 -11.66
C ALA A 65 1.18 16.35 -10.81
N PHE A 66 -0.11 16.02 -10.75
CA PHE A 66 -1.10 16.71 -9.94
C PHE A 66 -0.72 16.72 -8.43
N VAL A 67 -0.34 15.57 -7.88
CA VAL A 67 0.06 15.47 -6.45
C VAL A 67 1.31 16.32 -6.17
N LYS A 68 2.24 16.40 -7.13
CA LYS A 68 3.42 17.26 -7.03
C LYS A 68 3.05 18.74 -7.07
N GLU A 69 2.08 19.15 -7.89
CA GLU A 69 1.56 20.53 -7.93
C GLU A 69 0.92 20.94 -6.61
N LEU A 70 0.35 19.98 -5.86
CA LEU A 70 -0.14 20.20 -4.50
C LEU A 70 0.98 20.33 -3.44
N GLY A 71 2.24 20.31 -3.84
CA GLY A 71 3.39 20.45 -2.96
C GLY A 71 3.86 19.14 -2.33
N ALA A 72 3.38 17.99 -2.80
CA ALA A 72 3.86 16.71 -2.30
C ALA A 72 5.16 16.27 -3.00
N GLU A 73 6.04 15.66 -2.22
CA GLU A 73 7.30 15.09 -2.68
C GLU A 73 7.14 13.57 -2.90
N TYR A 74 7.64 13.10 -4.03
CA TYR A 74 7.81 11.66 -4.27
C TYR A 74 9.00 11.15 -3.49
N ILE A 75 8.80 10.14 -2.63
CA ILE A 75 9.87 9.52 -1.84
C ILE A 75 10.45 8.32 -2.59
N GLY A 76 9.60 7.46 -3.13
CA GLY A 76 10.01 6.24 -3.79
C GLY A 76 8.85 5.35 -4.17
N SER A 77 9.16 4.23 -4.83
CA SER A 77 8.16 3.21 -5.16
C SER A 77 8.72 1.81 -4.92
N CYS A 78 7.84 0.90 -4.50
CA CYS A 78 8.17 -0.51 -4.38
C CYS A 78 7.04 -1.35 -4.99
N VAL A 79 7.39 -2.19 -5.96
CA VAL A 79 6.42 -2.95 -6.77
C VAL A 79 5.42 -1.98 -7.41
N ASN A 80 4.19 -1.93 -6.91
CA ASN A 80 3.11 -1.07 -7.43
C ASN A 80 2.74 0.07 -6.46
N TRP A 81 3.42 0.20 -5.32
CA TRP A 81 3.16 1.23 -4.32
C TRP A 81 4.07 2.42 -4.52
N VAL A 82 3.50 3.61 -4.38
CA VAL A 82 4.21 4.89 -4.44
C VAL A 82 3.96 5.63 -3.14
N TYR A 83 5.04 6.16 -2.58
CA TYR A 83 5.05 6.89 -1.32
C TYR A 83 5.26 8.36 -1.60
N PHE A 84 4.35 9.17 -1.08
CA PHE A 84 4.40 10.63 -1.13
C PHE A 84 4.51 11.18 0.28
N ARG A 85 5.18 12.31 0.44
CA ARG A 85 5.12 13.11 1.64
C ARG A 85 4.81 14.57 1.28
N GLN A 86 4.14 15.26 2.17
CA GLN A 86 3.85 16.68 2.05
C GLN A 86 4.14 17.35 3.40
N LYS A 87 4.59 18.60 3.39
CA LYS A 87 4.70 19.37 4.61
C LYS A 87 3.31 19.63 5.21
N ALA A 88 3.16 19.38 6.52
CA ALA A 88 1.90 19.55 7.21
C ALA A 88 1.39 21.01 7.21
N GLU A 89 2.29 21.99 7.07
CA GLU A 89 1.95 23.42 6.94
C GLU A 89 1.12 23.76 5.69
N LEU A 90 1.14 22.88 4.67
CA LEU A 90 0.35 23.05 3.44
C LEU A 90 -1.10 22.58 3.61
N GLY A 91 -1.49 22.09 4.77
CA GLY A 91 -2.83 21.64 5.09
C GLY A 91 -3.00 20.12 5.03
N SER A 92 -4.27 19.67 4.99
CA SER A 92 -4.58 18.24 4.94
C SER A 92 -4.10 17.61 3.64
N PHE A 93 -3.38 16.51 3.76
CA PHE A 93 -2.91 15.73 2.63
C PHE A 93 -3.67 14.40 2.56
N GLU A 94 -4.82 14.41 1.88
CA GLU A 94 -5.65 13.23 1.68
C GLU A 94 -5.75 12.91 0.19
N LEU A 95 -5.10 11.81 -0.22
CA LEU A 95 -5.12 11.34 -1.62
C LEU A 95 -6.41 10.57 -1.94
N LEU A 96 -7.03 9.95 -0.95
CA LEU A 96 -8.26 9.16 -1.04
C LEU A 96 -9.33 9.77 -0.13
N SER A 97 -9.74 11.01 -0.43
CA SER A 97 -10.63 11.78 0.45
C SER A 97 -12.09 11.30 0.44
N ASP A 98 -12.53 10.63 -0.64
CA ASP A 98 -13.88 10.13 -0.79
C ASP A 98 -13.97 8.59 -0.83
N ILE A 99 -15.17 8.06 -0.55
CA ILE A 99 -15.44 6.63 -0.51
C ILE A 99 -15.20 5.99 -1.90
N ASP A 100 -15.52 6.69 -2.98
CA ASP A 100 -15.40 6.15 -4.34
C ASP A 100 -13.93 6.02 -4.76
N SER A 101 -13.08 6.98 -4.39
CA SER A 101 -11.63 6.88 -4.57
C SER A 101 -11.05 5.71 -3.79
N ARG A 102 -11.45 5.50 -2.53
CA ARG A 102 -11.04 4.36 -1.71
C ARG A 102 -11.51 3.03 -2.29
N LEU A 103 -12.76 2.95 -2.76
CA LEU A 103 -13.28 1.77 -3.44
C LEU A 103 -12.52 1.46 -4.74
N THR A 104 -12.19 2.49 -5.52
CA THR A 104 -11.42 2.34 -6.75
C THR A 104 -10.02 1.80 -6.45
N HIS A 105 -9.37 2.30 -5.40
CA HIS A 105 -8.09 1.81 -4.92
C HIS A 105 -8.16 0.33 -4.54
N LEU A 106 -9.14 -0.07 -3.71
CA LEU A 106 -9.33 -1.47 -3.33
C LEU A 106 -9.64 -2.37 -4.52
N LYS A 107 -10.40 -1.89 -5.53
CA LYS A 107 -10.65 -2.63 -6.78
C LYS A 107 -9.37 -2.88 -7.58
N ARG A 108 -8.40 -1.97 -7.59
CA ARG A 108 -7.08 -2.19 -8.22
C ARG A 108 -6.30 -3.30 -7.52
N ILE A 109 -6.25 -3.25 -6.18
CA ILE A 109 -5.59 -4.28 -5.37
C ILE A 109 -6.25 -5.65 -5.62
N ASP A 110 -7.58 -5.71 -5.55
CA ASP A 110 -8.38 -6.91 -5.78
C ASP A 110 -8.07 -7.55 -7.14
N ARG A 111 -8.07 -6.75 -8.22
CA ARG A 111 -7.76 -7.22 -9.57
C ARG A 111 -6.35 -7.81 -9.67
N MET A 112 -5.35 -7.11 -9.12
CA MET A 112 -3.96 -7.57 -9.14
C MET A 112 -3.80 -8.89 -8.38
N LEU A 113 -4.33 -8.96 -7.15
CA LEU A 113 -4.24 -10.17 -6.33
C LEU A 113 -4.99 -11.34 -6.96
N SER A 114 -6.17 -11.09 -7.57
CA SER A 114 -6.97 -12.13 -8.25
C SER A 114 -6.21 -12.73 -9.43
N LEU A 115 -5.54 -11.92 -10.25
CA LEU A 115 -4.74 -12.40 -11.37
C LEU A 115 -3.56 -13.26 -10.89
N ILE A 116 -2.84 -12.81 -9.86
CA ILE A 116 -1.70 -13.56 -9.30
C ILE A 116 -2.19 -14.85 -8.64
N CYS A 117 -3.31 -14.80 -7.92
CA CYS A 117 -3.93 -15.97 -7.29
C CYS A 117 -4.31 -17.02 -8.33
N LEU A 118 -5.01 -16.61 -9.39
CA LEU A 118 -5.43 -17.49 -10.49
C LEU A 118 -4.22 -18.12 -11.19
N ALA A 119 -3.18 -17.33 -11.48
CA ALA A 119 -1.95 -17.85 -12.08
C ALA A 119 -1.28 -18.90 -11.19
N ASN A 120 -1.15 -18.62 -9.88
CA ASN A 120 -0.58 -19.59 -8.94
C ASN A 120 -1.44 -20.85 -8.83
N LEU A 121 -2.76 -20.74 -8.85
CA LEU A 121 -3.66 -21.88 -8.82
C LEU A 121 -3.47 -22.77 -10.05
N ILE A 122 -3.49 -22.20 -11.26
CA ILE A 122 -3.30 -22.93 -12.53
C ILE A 122 -1.94 -23.62 -12.55
N ILE A 123 -0.86 -22.86 -12.27
CA ILE A 123 0.52 -23.40 -12.26
C ILE A 123 0.64 -24.50 -11.19
N GLY A 124 0.07 -24.29 -10.01
CA GLY A 124 0.10 -25.24 -8.92
C GLY A 124 -0.59 -26.56 -9.27
N VAL A 125 -1.77 -26.49 -9.90
CA VAL A 125 -2.50 -27.68 -10.37
C VAL A 125 -1.70 -28.39 -11.46
N MET A 126 -1.22 -27.69 -12.48
CA MET A 126 -0.43 -28.27 -13.57
C MET A 126 0.84 -28.94 -13.04
N ASN A 127 1.57 -28.29 -12.15
CA ASN A 127 2.79 -28.84 -11.55
C ASN A 127 2.48 -30.07 -10.69
N SER A 128 1.36 -30.10 -9.98
CA SER A 128 0.95 -31.25 -9.17
C SER A 128 0.56 -32.44 -10.05
N LEU A 129 -0.16 -32.21 -11.14
CA LEU A 129 -0.50 -33.26 -12.12
C LEU A 129 0.74 -33.84 -12.82
N ASN A 130 1.73 -33.02 -13.11
CA ASN A 130 3.01 -33.44 -13.70
C ASN A 130 4.02 -33.96 -12.66
N GLN A 131 3.60 -34.18 -11.43
CA GLN A 131 4.42 -34.70 -10.32
C GLN A 131 5.68 -33.87 -10.03
N PHE A 132 5.66 -32.57 -10.30
CA PHE A 132 6.72 -31.66 -9.89
C PHE A 132 6.81 -31.56 -8.38
N ARG A 133 7.98 -31.83 -7.82
CA ARG A 133 8.24 -31.90 -6.39
C ARG A 133 7.76 -30.68 -5.58
N TYR A 134 7.78 -29.49 -6.17
CA TYR A 134 7.44 -28.20 -5.53
C TYR A 134 6.12 -27.61 -6.02
N GLY A 135 5.30 -28.37 -6.74
CA GLY A 135 3.99 -27.89 -7.24
C GLY A 135 3.08 -27.36 -6.14
N TRP A 136 3.15 -27.94 -4.94
CA TRP A 136 2.38 -27.52 -3.78
C TRP A 136 2.67 -26.09 -3.30
N LEU A 137 3.88 -25.53 -3.56
CA LEU A 137 4.21 -24.15 -3.18
C LEU A 137 3.30 -23.14 -3.87
N ASN A 138 2.97 -23.34 -5.16
CA ASN A 138 2.05 -22.48 -5.87
C ASN A 138 0.62 -22.56 -5.30
N LEU A 139 0.18 -23.75 -4.88
CA LEU A 139 -1.12 -23.95 -4.22
C LEU A 139 -1.16 -23.26 -2.86
N LEU A 140 -0.06 -23.34 -2.08
CA LEU A 140 0.07 -22.61 -0.82
C LEU A 140 0.02 -21.09 -1.06
N CYS A 141 0.75 -20.57 -2.07
CA CYS A 141 0.68 -19.17 -2.46
C CYS A 141 -0.75 -18.76 -2.86
N ALA A 142 -1.46 -19.59 -3.64
CA ALA A 142 -2.85 -19.33 -4.00
C ALA A 142 -3.76 -19.28 -2.77
N ALA A 143 -3.58 -20.15 -1.80
CA ALA A 143 -4.34 -20.15 -0.54
C ALA A 143 -4.09 -18.85 0.28
N LEU A 144 -2.83 -18.42 0.41
CA LEU A 144 -2.49 -17.16 1.08
C LEU A 144 -3.07 -15.93 0.36
N LEU A 145 -3.02 -15.94 -0.98
CA LEU A 145 -3.61 -14.86 -1.79
C LEU A 145 -5.13 -14.86 -1.69
N SER A 146 -5.78 -16.02 -1.60
CA SER A 146 -7.23 -16.12 -1.37
C SER A 146 -7.64 -15.53 -0.02
N TYR A 147 -6.84 -15.75 1.03
CA TYR A 147 -7.04 -15.09 2.32
C TYR A 147 -6.92 -13.56 2.20
N ALA A 148 -5.90 -13.07 1.50
CA ALA A 148 -5.71 -11.64 1.23
C ALA A 148 -6.91 -11.04 0.50
N LEU A 149 -7.41 -11.71 -0.54
CA LEU A 149 -8.62 -11.31 -1.28
C LEU A 149 -9.85 -11.24 -0.38
N GLY A 150 -10.03 -12.20 0.53
CA GLY A 150 -11.09 -12.16 1.53
C GLY A 150 -11.03 -10.90 2.41
N ARG A 151 -9.83 -10.50 2.82
CA ARG A 151 -9.61 -9.24 3.58
C ARG A 151 -9.98 -8.01 2.75
N ILE A 152 -9.55 -7.93 1.49
CA ILE A 152 -9.89 -6.82 0.59
C ILE A 152 -11.40 -6.77 0.32
N HIS A 153 -12.06 -7.91 0.09
CA HIS A 153 -13.51 -7.95 -0.08
C HIS A 153 -14.27 -7.45 1.16
N SER A 154 -13.82 -7.81 2.35
CA SER A 154 -14.39 -7.32 3.60
C SER A 154 -14.28 -5.79 3.72
N MET A 155 -13.11 -5.22 3.37
CA MET A 155 -12.90 -3.76 3.37
C MET A 155 -13.80 -3.07 2.34
N LYS A 156 -13.93 -3.62 1.13
CA LYS A 156 -14.84 -3.09 0.10
C LYS A 156 -16.28 -3.10 0.57
N ALA A 157 -16.77 -4.21 1.12
CA ALA A 157 -18.13 -4.33 1.63
C ALA A 157 -18.42 -3.32 2.75
N ALA A 158 -17.45 -3.06 3.63
CA ALA A 158 -17.59 -2.04 4.68
C ALA A 158 -17.75 -0.63 4.09
N LEU A 159 -16.94 -0.26 3.09
CA LEU A 159 -17.04 1.04 2.42
C LEU A 159 -18.32 1.18 1.58
N GLU A 160 -18.76 0.13 0.91
CA GLU A 160 -20.03 0.12 0.15
C GLU A 160 -21.23 0.32 1.09
N LYS A 161 -21.20 -0.32 2.26
CA LYS A 161 -22.21 -0.10 3.30
C LYS A 161 -22.18 1.35 3.82
N GLU A 162 -21.00 1.90 4.07
CA GLU A 162 -20.86 3.30 4.50
C GLU A 162 -21.42 4.26 3.43
N ARG A 163 -21.13 4.02 2.14
CA ARG A 163 -21.67 4.80 1.03
C ARG A 163 -23.19 4.81 1.03
N SER A 164 -23.82 3.60 1.13
CA SER A 164 -25.28 3.47 1.13
C SER A 164 -25.99 4.11 2.35
N LEU A 165 -25.26 4.44 3.41
CA LEU A 165 -25.80 5.15 4.57
C LEU A 165 -25.71 6.68 4.43
N ARG A 166 -24.94 7.17 3.45
CA ARG A 166 -24.77 8.60 3.17
C ARG A 166 -25.64 9.11 2.02
N GLU A 167 -26.13 8.19 1.18
CA GLU A 167 -27.14 8.46 0.13
C GLU A 167 -28.56 8.44 0.69
#